data_33ca2e76f820a8cdb2e2e9e2681e8ba3
#
_entry.id   33ca2e76f820a8cdb2e2e9e2681e8ba3
#
_cell.length_a   1.000
_cell.length_b   1.000
_cell.length_c   1.000
_cell.angle_alpha   90.00
_cell.angle_beta   90.00
_cell.angle_gamma   90.00
#
_symmetry.space_group_name_H-M   'P 1'
#
loop_
_entity.id
_entity.type
_entity.pdbx_description
1 polymer ?
#
loop_
_entity_poly.entity_id
_entity_poly.type
_entity_poly.pdbx_seq_one_letter_code
_entity_poly.pdbx_strand_id
1 'polypeptide(L)'
;MQPPRLQHRPVQPDDLAEVIGFVRDRDELFYAYPRARWPLDIEQLAATVAERRASTLVLLDGRAAGFANFYQCEPGQFCALGNMMVAPWARGHGVARYLIGVMEQTARQAHGATRMKISCFNGNAAGLLLYTDLGYRPLGIVERQDPRGQRVALVQLEKALEPA
;
A
#
# COMPACT_ATOMS: atom_id res chain seq x y z
N MET A 1 -20.03 20.48 10.95
CA MET A 1 -18.66 19.93 10.85
C MET A 1 -18.37 19.56 9.41
N GLN A 2 -17.29 20.06 8.84
CA GLN A 2 -16.92 19.69 7.48
C GLN A 2 -16.32 18.28 7.45
N PRO A 3 -16.56 17.48 6.39
CA PRO A 3 -15.92 16.18 6.26
C PRO A 3 -14.40 16.32 6.15
N PRO A 4 -13.61 15.32 6.59
CA PRO A 4 -12.16 15.34 6.44
C PRO A 4 -11.75 15.52 4.98
N ARG A 5 -10.74 16.33 4.73
CA ARG A 5 -10.25 16.60 3.39
C ARG A 5 -9.10 15.66 3.05
N LEU A 6 -9.31 14.83 2.05
CA LEU A 6 -8.28 13.92 1.54
C LEU A 6 -7.68 14.49 0.26
N GLN A 7 -6.36 14.51 0.21
CA GLN A 7 -5.57 14.93 -0.96
C GLN A 7 -4.41 13.96 -1.16
N HIS A 8 -3.80 13.99 -2.32
CA HIS A 8 -2.63 13.17 -2.62
C HIS A 8 -1.64 13.91 -3.51
N ARG A 9 -0.40 13.48 -3.43
CA ARG A 9 0.68 13.94 -4.30
C ARG A 9 1.81 12.92 -4.31
N PRO A 10 2.76 13.02 -5.25
CA PRO A 10 3.97 12.20 -5.17
C PRO A 10 4.70 12.46 -3.85
N VAL A 11 5.28 11.39 -3.30
CA VAL A 11 6.10 11.51 -2.09
C VAL A 11 7.38 12.29 -2.40
N GLN A 12 7.82 13.08 -1.44
CA GLN A 12 9.07 13.83 -1.52
C GLN A 12 10.02 13.36 -0.42
N PRO A 13 11.35 13.58 -0.57
CA PRO A 13 12.31 13.13 0.45
C PRO A 13 11.99 13.60 1.87
N ASP A 14 11.50 14.82 2.02
CA ASP A 14 11.15 15.38 3.33
C ASP A 14 9.95 14.69 4.00
N ASP A 15 9.15 13.94 3.22
CA ASP A 15 7.99 13.23 3.76
C ASP A 15 8.38 11.93 4.50
N LEU A 16 9.54 11.37 4.19
CA LEU A 16 9.91 10.04 4.65
C LEU A 16 10.03 9.94 6.17
N ALA A 17 10.44 11.03 6.82
CA ALA A 17 10.55 11.06 8.28
C ALA A 17 9.20 10.82 8.97
N GLU A 18 8.08 11.29 8.38
CA GLU A 18 6.75 11.01 8.92
C GLU A 18 6.27 9.61 8.54
N VAL A 19 6.51 9.18 7.30
CA VAL A 19 6.02 7.88 6.79
C VAL A 19 6.61 6.72 7.57
N ILE A 20 7.88 6.78 7.99
CA ILE A 20 8.47 5.69 8.77
C ILE A 20 7.73 5.45 10.10
N GLY A 21 7.03 6.45 10.63
CA GLY A 21 6.22 6.33 11.84
C GLY A 21 4.83 5.72 11.61
N PHE A 22 4.46 5.40 10.37
CA PHE A 22 3.15 4.82 10.09
C PHE A 22 3.03 3.37 10.55
N VAL A 23 4.14 2.67 10.70
CA VAL A 23 4.19 1.30 11.23
C VAL A 23 4.60 1.34 12.70
N ARG A 24 3.77 0.77 13.58
CA ARG A 24 3.93 0.87 15.03
C ARG A 24 4.80 -0.23 15.61
N ASP A 25 4.88 -1.38 14.91
CA ASP A 25 5.55 -2.56 15.41
C ASP A 25 6.06 -3.44 14.27
N ARG A 26 6.72 -4.53 14.63
CA ARG A 26 7.32 -5.46 13.67
C ARG A 26 6.29 -6.13 12.77
N ASP A 27 5.12 -6.43 13.29
CA ASP A 27 4.07 -7.09 12.50
C ASP A 27 3.52 -6.14 11.44
N GLU A 28 3.25 -4.89 11.79
CA GLU A 28 2.80 -3.88 10.83
C GLU A 28 3.85 -3.63 9.75
N LEU A 29 5.13 -3.58 10.13
CA LEU A 29 6.20 -3.44 9.15
C LEU A 29 6.26 -4.65 8.21
N PHE A 30 6.15 -5.85 8.74
CA PHE A 30 6.15 -7.06 7.93
C PHE A 30 5.02 -7.05 6.91
N TYR A 31 3.82 -6.64 7.31
CA TYR A 31 2.68 -6.57 6.40
C TYR A 31 2.88 -5.55 5.28
N ALA A 32 3.50 -4.41 5.58
CA ALA A 32 3.66 -3.32 4.62
C ALA A 32 4.95 -3.42 3.80
N TYR A 33 6.02 -3.92 4.42
CA TYR A 33 7.35 -3.95 3.80
C TYR A 33 8.13 -5.16 4.35
N PRO A 34 7.82 -6.37 3.85
CA PRO A 34 8.36 -7.61 4.44
C PRO A 34 9.87 -7.75 4.35
N ARG A 35 10.53 -7.06 3.42
CA ARG A 35 11.99 -7.11 3.27
C ARG A 35 12.72 -6.16 4.21
N ALA A 36 12.01 -5.24 4.84
CA ALA A 36 12.62 -4.27 5.73
C ALA A 36 12.98 -4.91 7.09
N ARG A 37 13.90 -4.27 7.77
CA ARG A 37 14.28 -4.62 9.13
C ARG A 37 13.65 -3.64 10.11
N TRP A 38 13.23 -4.16 11.25
CA TRP A 38 12.72 -3.32 12.32
C TRP A 38 13.87 -2.71 13.14
N PRO A 39 13.84 -1.41 13.49
CA PRO A 39 12.82 -0.44 13.09
C PRO A 39 13.00 0.04 11.65
N LEU A 40 11.89 0.47 11.04
CA LEU A 40 11.94 1.10 9.73
C LEU A 40 12.62 2.46 9.85
N ASP A 41 13.59 2.73 8.99
CA ASP A 41 14.29 4.00 8.96
C ASP A 41 14.17 4.67 7.59
N ILE A 42 14.60 5.93 7.51
CA ILE A 42 14.50 6.74 6.28
C ILE A 42 15.29 6.09 5.14
N GLU A 43 16.45 5.53 5.42
CA GLU A 43 17.30 4.92 4.40
C GLU A 43 16.61 3.74 3.72
N GLN A 44 15.99 2.84 4.50
CA GLN A 44 15.24 1.71 3.96
C GLN A 44 14.05 2.18 3.09
N LEU A 45 13.30 3.17 3.58
CA LEU A 45 12.15 3.68 2.84
C LEU A 45 12.59 4.41 1.57
N ALA A 46 13.65 5.20 1.62
CA ALA A 46 14.20 5.88 0.44
C ALA A 46 14.65 4.87 -0.62
N ALA A 47 15.24 3.74 -0.21
CA ALA A 47 15.67 2.70 -1.13
C ALA A 47 14.47 2.10 -1.90
N THR A 48 13.37 1.79 -1.21
CA THR A 48 12.18 1.25 -1.89
C THR A 48 11.50 2.30 -2.78
N VAL A 49 11.49 3.57 -2.38
CA VAL A 49 10.97 4.66 -3.23
C VAL A 49 11.78 4.76 -4.53
N ALA A 50 13.11 4.65 -4.43
CA ALA A 50 14.00 4.72 -5.61
C ALA A 50 13.79 3.54 -6.57
N GLU A 51 13.47 2.35 -6.06
CA GLU A 51 13.28 1.15 -6.87
C GLU A 51 11.87 1.01 -7.44
N ARG A 52 10.89 1.61 -6.80
CA ARG A 52 9.46 1.41 -7.12
C ARG A 52 8.89 2.59 -7.90
N ARG A 53 7.63 2.44 -8.32
CA ARG A 53 6.95 3.44 -9.14
C ARG A 53 5.77 4.04 -8.39
N ALA A 54 5.48 5.30 -8.71
CA ALA A 54 4.29 6.01 -8.25
C ALA A 54 4.16 6.04 -6.72
N SER A 55 5.28 6.21 -6.00
CA SER A 55 5.22 6.39 -4.56
C SER A 55 4.40 7.63 -4.22
N THR A 56 3.24 7.41 -3.62
CA THR A 56 2.18 8.40 -3.42
C THR A 56 1.92 8.61 -1.94
N LEU A 57 1.81 9.89 -1.56
CA LEU A 57 1.45 10.30 -0.20
C LEU A 57 0.01 10.80 -0.19
N VAL A 58 -0.77 10.31 0.76
CA VAL A 58 -2.10 10.87 1.06
C VAL A 58 -2.00 11.80 2.25
N LEU A 59 -2.65 12.94 2.12
CA LEU A 59 -2.78 13.93 3.18
C LEU A 59 -4.22 13.94 3.69
N LEU A 60 -4.38 13.92 5.00
CA LEU A 60 -5.66 14.11 5.67
C LEU A 60 -5.59 15.44 6.40
N ASP A 61 -6.41 16.41 5.98
CA ASP A 61 -6.39 17.78 6.49
C ASP A 61 -4.98 18.39 6.50
N GLY A 62 -4.22 18.14 5.42
CA GLY A 62 -2.88 18.68 5.24
C GLY A 62 -1.76 17.92 5.94
N ARG A 63 -2.07 16.83 6.66
CA ARG A 63 -1.09 16.03 7.39
C ARG A 63 -0.87 14.67 6.72
N ALA A 64 0.38 14.24 6.61
CA ALA A 64 0.73 12.93 6.02
C ALA A 64 0.00 11.79 6.73
N ALA A 65 -0.78 11.02 5.97
CA ALA A 65 -1.72 10.04 6.51
C ALA A 65 -1.63 8.65 5.86
N GLY A 66 -1.18 8.55 4.62
CA GLY A 66 -1.10 7.27 3.92
C GLY A 66 0.00 7.26 2.88
N PHE A 67 0.50 6.07 2.56
CA PHE A 67 1.59 5.87 1.61
C PHE A 67 1.41 4.53 0.90
N ALA A 68 1.67 4.52 -0.40
CA ALA A 68 1.73 3.30 -1.20
C ALA A 68 2.51 3.55 -2.48
N ASN A 69 2.88 2.46 -3.16
CA ASN A 69 3.54 2.50 -4.46
C ASN A 69 3.23 1.24 -5.27
N PHE A 70 3.81 1.15 -6.46
CA PHE A 70 3.78 -0.08 -7.25
C PHE A 70 5.17 -0.74 -7.22
N TYR A 71 5.19 -2.03 -6.91
CA TYR A 71 6.44 -2.80 -7.00
C TYR A 71 6.61 -3.49 -8.36
N GLN A 72 5.55 -3.55 -9.17
CA GLN A 72 5.59 -4.09 -10.53
C GLN A 72 4.51 -3.41 -11.36
N CYS A 73 4.87 -3.01 -12.59
CA CYS A 73 3.93 -2.51 -13.57
C CYS A 73 4.24 -3.16 -14.91
N GLU A 74 3.25 -3.86 -15.48
CA GLU A 74 3.30 -4.41 -16.82
C GLU A 74 2.39 -3.56 -17.70
N PRO A 75 2.95 -2.73 -18.60
CA PRO A 75 2.15 -1.79 -19.39
C PRO A 75 1.02 -2.49 -20.16
N GLY A 76 -0.18 -1.92 -20.07
CA GLY A 76 -1.36 -2.48 -20.71
C GLY A 76 -1.94 -3.71 -20.02
N GLN A 77 -1.34 -4.18 -18.95
CA GLN A 77 -1.75 -5.41 -18.25
C GLN A 77 -2.15 -5.12 -16.80
N PHE A 78 -1.17 -4.98 -15.91
CA PHE A 78 -1.45 -4.78 -14.49
C PHE A 78 -0.41 -3.92 -13.80
N CYS A 79 -0.81 -3.37 -12.64
CA CYS A 79 0.10 -2.84 -11.65
C CYS A 79 -0.10 -3.61 -10.34
N ALA A 80 0.99 -3.80 -9.59
CA ALA A 80 0.96 -4.48 -8.30
C ALA A 80 1.27 -3.48 -7.18
N LEU A 81 0.29 -3.30 -6.29
CA LEU A 81 0.36 -2.37 -5.16
C LEU A 81 1.25 -2.92 -4.05
N GLY A 82 2.08 -2.06 -3.49
CA GLY A 82 2.95 -2.42 -2.37
C GLY A 82 3.16 -1.28 -1.38
N ASN A 83 3.82 -1.58 -0.30
CA ASN A 83 4.15 -0.65 0.79
C ASN A 83 2.96 0.14 1.32
N MET A 84 1.77 -0.45 1.33
CA MET A 84 0.55 0.19 1.79
C MET A 84 0.61 0.44 3.29
N MET A 85 0.59 1.71 3.69
CA MET A 85 0.67 2.12 5.09
C MET A 85 -0.32 3.27 5.35
N VAL A 86 -1.00 3.20 6.49
CA VAL A 86 -1.86 4.29 6.97
C VAL A 86 -1.38 4.71 8.36
N ALA A 87 -1.19 6.00 8.56
CA ALA A 87 -0.77 6.53 9.85
C ALA A 87 -1.76 6.12 10.95
N PRO A 88 -1.27 5.69 12.13
CA PRO A 88 -2.16 5.23 13.20
C PRO A 88 -3.24 6.23 13.57
N TRP A 89 -2.91 7.54 13.64
CA TRP A 89 -3.85 8.59 13.98
C TRP A 89 -4.94 8.78 12.94
N ALA A 90 -4.71 8.35 11.69
CA ALA A 90 -5.61 8.57 10.56
C ALA A 90 -6.49 7.35 10.23
N ARG A 91 -6.34 6.24 10.95
CA ARG A 91 -7.11 5.02 10.67
C ARG A 91 -8.58 5.24 10.98
N GLY A 92 -9.44 4.60 10.20
CA GLY A 92 -10.89 4.77 10.35
C GLY A 92 -11.45 6.03 9.70
N HIS A 93 -10.67 6.76 8.91
CA HIS A 93 -11.05 8.00 8.24
C HIS A 93 -11.11 7.90 6.71
N GLY A 94 -11.08 6.68 6.17
CA GLY A 94 -11.20 6.47 4.73
C GLY A 94 -9.90 6.66 3.94
N VAL A 95 -8.76 6.80 4.62
CA VAL A 95 -7.45 7.04 3.96
C VAL A 95 -7.07 5.89 3.03
N ALA A 96 -7.19 4.65 3.50
CA ALA A 96 -6.84 3.47 2.70
C ALA A 96 -7.69 3.34 1.45
N ARG A 97 -9.01 3.51 1.57
CA ARG A 97 -9.93 3.48 0.43
C ARG A 97 -9.60 4.55 -0.60
N TYR A 98 -9.36 5.75 -0.13
CA TYR A 98 -8.97 6.87 -0.99
C TYR A 98 -7.66 6.58 -1.72
N LEU A 99 -6.65 6.11 -0.98
CA LEU A 99 -5.33 5.81 -1.54
C LEU A 99 -5.40 4.72 -2.60
N ILE A 100 -6.14 3.63 -2.34
CA ILE A 100 -6.31 2.55 -3.30
C ILE A 100 -7.00 3.07 -4.58
N GLY A 101 -8.02 3.91 -4.43
CA GLY A 101 -8.69 4.55 -5.56
C GLY A 101 -7.75 5.41 -6.40
N VAL A 102 -6.87 6.18 -5.76
CA VAL A 102 -5.82 6.96 -6.44
C VAL A 102 -4.87 6.06 -7.20
N MET A 103 -4.44 4.97 -6.57
CA MET A 103 -3.50 4.03 -7.20
C MET A 103 -4.16 3.28 -8.37
N GLU A 104 -5.44 2.91 -8.26
CA GLU A 104 -6.19 2.33 -9.37
C GLU A 104 -6.26 3.29 -10.55
N GLN A 105 -6.54 4.55 -10.29
CA GLN A 105 -6.58 5.58 -11.33
C GLN A 105 -5.21 5.77 -11.98
N THR A 106 -4.15 5.83 -11.19
CA THR A 106 -2.77 5.92 -11.68
C THR A 106 -2.41 4.71 -12.55
N ALA A 107 -2.78 3.51 -12.12
CA ALA A 107 -2.55 2.28 -12.88
C ALA A 107 -3.21 2.36 -14.26
N ARG A 108 -4.47 2.82 -14.33
CA ARG A 108 -5.18 2.98 -15.61
C ARG A 108 -4.56 4.06 -16.48
N GLN A 109 -4.36 5.24 -15.93
CA GLN A 109 -4.00 6.42 -16.73
C GLN A 109 -2.53 6.45 -17.12
N ALA A 110 -1.63 6.06 -16.22
CA ALA A 110 -0.20 6.13 -16.48
C ALA A 110 0.36 4.86 -17.12
N HIS A 111 -0.26 3.70 -16.86
CA HIS A 111 0.26 2.41 -17.29
C HIS A 111 -0.69 1.62 -18.20
N GLY A 112 -1.88 2.13 -18.46
CA GLY A 112 -2.89 1.43 -19.26
C GLY A 112 -3.32 0.10 -18.65
N ALA A 113 -3.16 -0.07 -17.33
CA ALA A 113 -3.44 -1.33 -16.67
C ALA A 113 -4.94 -1.65 -16.70
N THR A 114 -5.25 -2.92 -16.94
CA THR A 114 -6.62 -3.45 -16.92
C THR A 114 -6.93 -4.19 -15.63
N ARG A 115 -5.92 -4.39 -14.78
CA ARG A 115 -6.03 -5.09 -13.50
C ARG A 115 -5.09 -4.47 -12.48
N MET A 116 -5.48 -4.54 -11.22
CA MET A 116 -4.57 -4.24 -10.12
C MET A 116 -4.43 -5.44 -9.20
N LYS A 117 -3.22 -5.74 -8.80
CA LYS A 117 -2.90 -6.85 -7.91
C LYS A 117 -2.45 -6.32 -6.55
N ILE A 118 -2.88 -7.00 -5.50
CA ILE A 118 -2.48 -6.72 -4.13
C ILE A 118 -2.19 -8.06 -3.46
N SER A 119 -1.09 -8.12 -2.72
CA SER A 119 -0.78 -9.28 -1.87
C SER A 119 -0.96 -8.89 -0.40
N CYS A 120 -1.54 -9.79 0.39
CA CYS A 120 -1.85 -9.51 1.79
C CYS A 120 -1.58 -10.75 2.63
N PHE A 121 -0.81 -10.60 3.69
CA PHE A 121 -0.53 -11.70 4.61
C PHE A 121 -1.78 -12.08 5.41
N ASN A 122 -1.92 -13.36 5.71
CA ASN A 122 -3.10 -13.89 6.40
C ASN A 122 -3.33 -13.27 7.79
N GLY A 123 -2.27 -12.83 8.46
CA GLY A 123 -2.37 -12.15 9.76
C GLY A 123 -2.94 -10.73 9.68
N ASN A 124 -2.94 -10.13 8.51
CA ASN A 124 -3.48 -8.80 8.28
C ASN A 124 -4.95 -8.86 7.92
N ALA A 125 -5.80 -9.18 8.91
CA ALA A 125 -7.24 -9.33 8.71
C ALA A 125 -7.88 -8.04 8.21
N ALA A 126 -7.47 -6.88 8.74
CA ALA A 126 -8.00 -5.59 8.33
C ALA A 126 -7.76 -5.32 6.84
N GLY A 127 -6.57 -5.67 6.35
CA GLY A 127 -6.23 -5.55 4.92
C GLY A 127 -7.08 -6.47 4.05
N LEU A 128 -7.19 -7.74 4.43
CA LEU A 128 -8.01 -8.72 3.68
C LEU A 128 -9.47 -8.29 3.58
N LEU A 129 -10.04 -7.81 4.67
CA LEU A 129 -11.43 -7.33 4.70
C LEU A 129 -11.61 -6.10 3.82
N LEU A 130 -10.68 -5.15 3.89
CA LEU A 130 -10.72 -3.93 3.07
C LEU A 130 -10.63 -4.25 1.59
N TYR A 131 -9.64 -5.05 1.19
CA TYR A 131 -9.44 -5.37 -0.23
C TYR A 131 -10.61 -6.15 -0.80
N THR A 132 -11.15 -7.09 -0.04
CA THR A 132 -12.35 -7.84 -0.44
C THR A 132 -13.54 -6.90 -0.63
N ASP A 133 -13.73 -5.97 0.29
CA ASP A 133 -14.82 -4.97 0.20
C ASP A 133 -14.67 -4.06 -1.01
N LEU A 134 -13.43 -3.77 -1.43
CA LEU A 134 -13.14 -2.96 -2.60
C LEU A 134 -13.24 -3.74 -3.93
N GLY A 135 -13.56 -5.03 -3.88
CA GLY A 135 -13.77 -5.85 -5.07
C GLY A 135 -12.57 -6.68 -5.49
N TYR A 136 -11.51 -6.72 -4.70
CA TYR A 136 -10.38 -7.61 -4.96
C TYR A 136 -10.75 -9.04 -4.63
N ARG A 137 -10.36 -9.98 -5.48
CA ARG A 137 -10.66 -11.40 -5.32
C ARG A 137 -9.39 -12.22 -5.21
N PRO A 138 -9.33 -13.22 -4.33
CA PRO A 138 -8.16 -14.10 -4.23
C PRO A 138 -7.91 -14.84 -5.53
N LEU A 139 -6.63 -14.88 -5.94
CA LEU A 139 -6.13 -15.67 -7.07
C LEU A 139 -5.40 -16.90 -6.60
N GLY A 140 -4.70 -16.81 -5.47
CA GLY A 140 -3.89 -17.89 -4.96
C GLY A 140 -3.26 -17.54 -3.64
N ILE A 141 -2.61 -18.53 -3.04
CA ILE A 141 -1.92 -18.40 -1.77
C ILE A 141 -0.50 -18.92 -1.95
N VAL A 142 0.47 -18.15 -1.46
CA VAL A 142 1.88 -18.50 -1.48
C VAL A 142 2.40 -18.59 -0.06
N GLU A 143 3.19 -19.62 0.23
CA GLU A 143 3.84 -19.72 1.53
C GLU A 143 5.00 -18.75 1.63
N ARG A 144 5.12 -18.10 2.77
CA ARG A 144 6.25 -17.24 3.14
C ARG A 144 6.65 -17.53 4.58
N GLN A 145 7.74 -16.95 5.02
CA GLN A 145 8.15 -17.00 6.42
C GLN A 145 8.15 -15.59 6.99
N ASP A 146 7.68 -15.47 8.22
CA ASP A 146 7.77 -14.21 8.96
C ASP A 146 9.20 -14.02 9.53
N PRO A 147 9.50 -12.86 10.14
CA PRO A 147 10.84 -12.61 10.72
C PRO A 147 11.26 -13.60 11.82
N ARG A 148 10.30 -14.34 12.40
CA ARG A 148 10.57 -15.37 13.41
C ARG A 148 10.78 -16.74 12.78
N GLY A 149 10.72 -16.86 11.45
CA GLY A 149 10.83 -18.11 10.73
C GLY A 149 9.57 -18.96 10.71
N GLN A 150 8.44 -18.42 11.16
CA GLN A 150 7.14 -19.12 11.13
C GLN A 150 6.53 -19.06 9.74
N ARG A 151 5.87 -20.16 9.35
CA ARG A 151 5.15 -20.23 8.08
C ARG A 151 3.93 -19.32 8.13
N VAL A 152 3.78 -18.51 7.10
CA VAL A 152 2.62 -17.64 6.91
C VAL A 152 2.11 -17.75 5.49
N ALA A 153 0.85 -17.38 5.27
CA ALA A 153 0.24 -17.37 3.95
C ALA A 153 0.20 -15.95 3.40
N LEU A 154 0.70 -15.78 2.18
CA LEU A 154 0.52 -14.55 1.42
C LEU A 154 -0.61 -14.77 0.44
N VAL A 155 -1.73 -14.08 0.65
CA VAL A 155 -2.90 -14.15 -0.22
C VAL A 155 -2.70 -13.16 -1.35
N GLN A 156 -2.74 -13.65 -2.59
CA GLN A 156 -2.66 -12.80 -3.79
C GLN A 156 -4.06 -12.49 -4.27
N LEU A 157 -4.37 -11.21 -4.43
CA LEU A 157 -5.69 -10.73 -4.84
C LEU A 157 -5.57 -9.89 -6.10
N GLU A 158 -6.67 -9.83 -6.85
CA GLU A 158 -6.72 -9.08 -8.12
C GLU A 158 -8.11 -8.46 -8.30
N LYS A 159 -8.11 -7.31 -8.95
CA LYS A 159 -9.34 -6.62 -9.35
C LYS A 159 -9.21 -6.14 -10.79
N ALA A 160 -10.24 -6.39 -11.59
CA ALA A 160 -10.35 -5.78 -12.90
C ALA A 160 -10.62 -4.28 -12.77
N LEU A 161 -9.90 -3.48 -13.53
CA LEU A 161 -10.07 -2.02 -13.53
C LEU A 161 -10.98 -1.61 -14.68
N GLU A 162 -11.89 -0.67 -14.38
CA GLU A 162 -12.72 -0.07 -15.43
C GLU A 162 -11.82 0.67 -16.41
N PRO A 163 -12.15 0.68 -17.73
CA PRO A 163 -11.43 1.48 -18.71
C PRO A 163 -11.39 2.96 -18.31
N ALA A 164 -10.27 3.60 -18.59
CA ALA A 164 -10.11 5.02 -18.31
C ALA A 164 -11.01 5.88 -19.19
#